data_07b158167e27461177ddc595413bb434
#
_entry.id   07b158167e27461177ddc595413bb434
#
_cell.length_a   1.000
_cell.length_b   1.000
_cell.length_c   1.000
_cell.angle_alpha   90.00
_cell.angle_beta   90.00
_cell.angle_gamma   90.00
#
_symmetry.space_group_name_H-M   'P 1'
#
loop_
_entity.id
_entity.type
_entity.pdbx_description
1 polymer ?
#
loop_
_entity_poly.entity_id
_entity_poly.type
_entity_poly.pdbx_seq_one_letter_code
_entity_poly.pdbx_strand_id
1 'polypeptide(L)'
;MDKVRFGVVGIGNMGSSHCKWLDGGEVKNAVLSAACDINPLKIENIKKQLKHPEAVKFYSDAETMFKSGDVDAVIIAVPHYDHPRLSIAALDAGLNVVC
;
A
#
# COMPACT_ATOMS: atom_id res chain seq x y z
N MET A 1 -5.08 -2.13 21.58
CA MET A 1 -5.35 -1.09 20.58
C MET A 1 -5.12 -1.64 19.20
N ASP A 2 -6.08 -1.45 18.32
CA ASP A 2 -5.99 -2.01 16.97
C ASP A 2 -4.95 -1.26 16.14
N LYS A 3 -4.26 -2.02 15.31
CA LYS A 3 -3.28 -1.43 14.40
C LYS A 3 -3.96 -0.90 13.15
N VAL A 4 -3.43 0.20 12.61
CA VAL A 4 -3.90 0.74 11.35
C VAL A 4 -3.32 -0.11 10.21
N ARG A 5 -4.19 -0.58 9.35
CA ARG A 5 -3.79 -1.42 8.22
C ARG A 5 -3.54 -0.52 7.01
N PHE A 6 -2.29 -0.49 6.57
CA PHE A 6 -1.88 0.35 5.45
C PHE A 6 -1.80 -0.43 4.14
N GLY A 7 -2.25 0.23 3.08
CA GLY A 7 -1.97 -0.22 1.72
C GLY A 7 -1.02 0.77 1.07
N VAL A 8 -0.09 0.27 0.27
CA VAL A 8 0.85 1.12 -0.48
C VAL A 8 0.55 0.99 -1.96
N VAL A 9 0.32 2.11 -2.64
CA VAL A 9 0.06 2.16 -4.07
C VAL A 9 1.30 2.71 -4.76
N GLY A 10 1.86 1.92 -5.67
CA GLY A 10 3.09 2.27 -6.37
C GLY A 10 4.31 1.75 -5.63
N ILE A 11 4.91 0.67 -6.16
CA ILE A 11 6.04 -0.01 -5.51
C ILE A 11 7.33 0.34 -6.26
N GLY A 12 7.59 1.65 -6.41
CA GLY A 12 8.87 2.16 -6.88
C GLY A 12 9.83 2.31 -5.70
N ASN A 13 10.85 3.14 -5.84
CA ASN A 13 11.84 3.31 -4.77
C ASN A 13 11.23 3.75 -3.45
N MET A 14 10.37 4.78 -3.47
CA MET A 14 9.74 5.27 -2.24
C MET A 14 8.69 4.30 -1.73
N GLY A 15 7.86 3.75 -2.63
CA GLY A 15 6.84 2.79 -2.22
C GLY A 15 7.43 1.54 -1.60
N SER A 16 8.53 1.04 -2.16
CA SER A 16 9.24 -0.11 -1.60
C SER A 16 9.78 0.19 -0.20
N SER A 17 10.31 1.40 0.01
CA SER A 17 10.79 1.81 1.32
C SER A 17 9.67 1.84 2.35
N HIS A 18 8.50 2.36 1.98
CA HIS A 18 7.34 2.38 2.86
C HIS A 18 6.88 0.96 3.20
N CYS A 19 6.84 0.07 2.22
CA CYS A 19 6.45 -1.32 2.44
C CYS A 19 7.39 -2.00 3.43
N LYS A 20 8.68 -1.86 3.25
CA LYS A 20 9.68 -2.47 4.13
C LYS A 20 9.61 -1.90 5.54
N TRP A 21 9.38 -0.62 5.64
CA TRP A 21 9.29 0.06 6.93
C TRP A 21 8.09 -0.43 7.73
N LEU A 22 6.92 -0.50 7.10
CA LEU A 22 5.71 -0.98 7.75
C LEU A 22 5.80 -2.47 8.10
N ASP A 23 6.34 -3.27 7.18
CA ASP A 23 6.50 -4.71 7.38
C ASP A 23 7.51 -5.03 8.49
N GLY A 24 8.50 -4.17 8.67
CA GLY A 24 9.54 -4.35 9.67
C GLY A 24 9.09 -4.07 11.10
N GLY A 25 7.88 -3.56 11.30
CA GLY A 25 7.36 -3.26 12.64
C GLY A 25 7.96 -2.02 13.29
N GLU A 26 8.61 -1.17 12.50
CA GLU A 26 9.24 0.04 13.01
C GLU A 26 8.23 1.13 13.37
N VAL A 27 7.02 1.05 12.84
CA VAL A 27 5.96 2.00 13.13
C VAL A 27 4.98 1.35 14.08
N LYS A 28 4.81 1.94 15.26
CA LYS A 28 3.86 1.43 16.24
C LYS A 28 2.43 1.65 15.74
N ASN A 29 1.58 0.68 16.01
CA ASN A 29 0.17 0.72 15.67
C ASN A 29 -0.11 0.80 14.15
N ALA A 30 0.86 0.39 13.33
CA ALA A 30 0.69 0.34 11.88
C ALA A 30 1.26 -0.94 11.33
N VAL A 31 0.59 -1.52 10.35
CA VAL A 31 1.05 -2.73 9.68
C VAL A 31 0.84 -2.58 8.17
N LEU A 32 1.65 -3.27 7.39
CA LEU A 32 1.43 -3.37 5.95
C LEU A 32 0.45 -4.51 5.69
N SER A 33 -0.70 -4.17 5.14
CA SER A 33 -1.75 -5.16 4.85
C SER A 33 -1.93 -5.41 3.36
N ALA A 34 -1.58 -4.44 2.51
CA ALA A 34 -1.73 -4.59 1.08
C ALA A 34 -0.71 -3.74 0.33
N ALA A 35 -0.39 -4.15 -0.88
CA ALA A 35 0.48 -3.38 -1.77
C ALA A 35 -0.05 -3.54 -3.19
N CYS A 36 0.09 -2.50 -3.99
CA CYS A 36 -0.46 -2.43 -5.32
C CYS A 36 0.53 -1.80 -6.31
N ASP A 37 0.66 -2.42 -7.46
CA ASP A 37 1.39 -1.84 -8.59
C ASP A 37 0.84 -2.45 -9.87
N ILE A 38 0.73 -1.66 -10.92
CA ILE A 38 0.29 -2.15 -12.22
C ILE A 38 1.36 -3.02 -12.88
N ASN A 39 2.60 -2.91 -12.44
CA ASN A 39 3.71 -3.70 -12.98
C ASN A 39 3.94 -4.94 -12.12
N PRO A 40 3.66 -6.15 -12.63
CA PRO A 40 3.82 -7.38 -11.83
C PRO A 40 5.27 -7.64 -11.42
N LEU A 41 6.24 -7.14 -12.16
CA LEU A 41 7.66 -7.31 -11.79
C LEU A 41 7.98 -6.57 -10.50
N LYS A 42 7.38 -5.41 -10.27
CA LYS A 42 7.57 -4.67 -9.02
C LYS A 42 6.95 -5.40 -7.84
N ILE A 43 5.81 -6.03 -8.05
CA ILE A 43 5.18 -6.85 -7.03
C ILE A 43 6.08 -8.03 -6.66
N GLU A 44 6.62 -8.73 -7.64
CA GLU A 44 7.53 -9.86 -7.39
C GLU A 44 8.78 -9.41 -6.65
N ASN A 45 9.32 -8.24 -7.00
CA ASN A 45 10.50 -7.71 -6.33
C ASN A 45 10.24 -7.40 -4.87
N ILE A 46 9.12 -6.76 -4.56
CA ILE A 46 8.81 -6.40 -3.18
C ILE A 46 8.55 -7.64 -2.32
N LYS A 47 7.92 -8.67 -2.88
CA LYS A 47 7.69 -9.91 -2.15
C LYS A 47 8.99 -10.52 -1.63
N LYS A 48 10.07 -10.39 -2.39
CA LYS A 48 11.38 -10.91 -2.00
C LYS A 48 12.05 -10.08 -0.91
N GLN A 49 11.64 -8.84 -0.74
CA GLN A 49 12.26 -7.91 0.20
C GLN A 49 11.53 -7.83 1.53
N LEU A 50 10.27 -8.26 1.57
CA LEU A 50 9.47 -8.19 2.79
C LEU A 50 9.80 -9.35 3.71
N LYS A 51 9.70 -9.10 5.02
CA LYS A 51 9.90 -10.14 6.05
C LYS A 51 8.68 -11.04 6.15
N HIS A 52 7.50 -10.49 5.94
CA HIS A 52 6.23 -11.20 6.11
C HIS A 52 5.34 -11.03 4.87
N PRO A 53 5.81 -11.47 3.68
CA PRO A 53 5.01 -11.28 2.46
C PRO A 53 3.69 -12.05 2.49
N GLU A 54 3.61 -13.13 3.26
CA GLU A 54 2.40 -13.93 3.42
C GLU A 54 1.28 -13.19 4.15
N ALA A 55 1.63 -12.13 4.88
CA ALA A 55 0.65 -11.31 5.61
C ALA A 55 0.13 -10.15 4.76
N VAL A 56 0.64 -9.98 3.55
CA VAL A 56 0.33 -8.84 2.68
C VAL A 56 -0.42 -9.33 1.45
N LYS A 57 -1.52 -8.66 1.11
CA LYS A 57 -2.23 -8.94 -0.13
C LYS A 57 -1.73 -8.02 -1.23
N PHE A 58 -1.52 -8.57 -2.40
CA PHE A 58 -0.97 -7.84 -3.54
C PHE A 58 -2.03 -7.65 -4.61
N TYR A 59 -2.13 -6.44 -5.13
CA TYR A 59 -3.13 -6.05 -6.12
C TYR A 59 -2.46 -5.42 -7.33
N SER A 60 -3.04 -5.64 -8.50
CA SER A 60 -2.61 -4.94 -9.71
C SER A 60 -3.45 -3.69 -9.99
N ASP A 61 -4.57 -3.54 -9.29
CA ASP A 61 -5.50 -2.42 -9.46
C ASP A 61 -5.77 -1.75 -8.11
N ALA A 62 -5.49 -0.45 -8.04
CA ALA A 62 -5.63 0.30 -6.79
C ALA A 62 -7.08 0.37 -6.31
N GLU A 63 -8.03 0.55 -7.22
CA GLU A 63 -9.43 0.64 -6.83
C GLU A 63 -9.93 -0.65 -6.20
N THR A 64 -9.49 -1.79 -6.71
CA THR A 64 -9.81 -3.09 -6.12
C THR A 64 -9.29 -3.16 -4.68
N MET A 65 -8.05 -2.70 -4.46
CA MET A 65 -7.47 -2.66 -3.12
C MET A 65 -8.27 -1.73 -2.20
N PHE A 66 -8.66 -0.57 -2.68
CA PHE A 66 -9.42 0.40 -1.88
C PHE A 66 -10.77 -0.14 -1.41
N LYS A 67 -11.39 -0.98 -2.22
CA LYS A 67 -12.72 -1.55 -1.91
C LYS A 67 -12.66 -2.90 -1.23
N SER A 68 -11.45 -3.42 -1.01
CA SER A 68 -11.26 -4.78 -0.51
C SER A 68 -11.66 -4.99 0.96
N GLY A 69 -11.63 -3.91 1.74
CA GLY A 69 -11.80 -4.01 3.18
C GLY A 69 -10.55 -4.45 3.92
N ASP A 70 -9.44 -4.58 3.22
CA ASP A 70 -8.17 -5.04 3.82
C ASP A 70 -7.32 -3.92 4.37
N VAL A 71 -7.66 -2.66 4.08
CA VAL A 71 -6.85 -1.51 4.48
C VAL A 71 -7.71 -0.44 5.14
N ASP A 72 -7.11 0.31 6.05
CA ASP A 72 -7.74 1.45 6.72
C ASP A 72 -7.21 2.78 6.17
N ALA A 73 -5.98 2.76 5.70
CA ALA A 73 -5.32 3.93 5.14
C ALA A 73 -4.41 3.51 4.00
N VAL A 74 -4.10 4.43 3.10
CA VAL A 74 -3.22 4.15 1.97
C VAL A 74 -2.13 5.20 1.85
N ILE A 75 -0.96 4.77 1.42
CA ILE A 75 0.15 5.64 1.04
C ILE A 75 0.25 5.58 -0.48
N ILE A 76 0.14 6.75 -1.12
CA ILE A 76 0.17 6.82 -2.58
C ILE A 76 1.55 7.31 -3.02
N ALA A 77 2.31 6.43 -3.63
CA ALA A 77 3.69 6.66 -4.04
C ALA A 77 3.89 6.50 -5.55
N VAL A 78 2.86 6.85 -6.32
CA VAL A 78 2.91 6.80 -7.79
C VAL A 78 3.41 8.13 -8.34
N PRO A 79 3.70 8.20 -9.67
CA PRO A 79 4.05 9.47 -10.30
C PRO A 79 3.03 10.57 -10.03
N HIS A 80 3.51 11.78 -9.98
CA HIS A 80 2.78 12.96 -9.55
C HIS A 80 1.42 13.15 -10.23
N TYR A 81 1.34 12.86 -11.51
CA TYR A 81 0.12 13.08 -12.29
C TYR A 81 -1.03 12.13 -11.91
N ASP A 82 -0.75 11.02 -11.27
CA ASP A 82 -1.79 10.06 -10.84
C ASP A 82 -2.29 10.31 -9.41
N HIS A 83 -1.62 11.15 -8.63
CA HIS A 83 -1.98 11.41 -7.24
C HIS A 83 -3.41 11.88 -7.04
N PRO A 84 -3.90 12.90 -7.77
CA PRO A 84 -5.27 13.40 -7.54
C PRO A 84 -6.32 12.33 -7.79
N ARG A 85 -6.19 11.57 -8.86
CA ARG A 85 -7.15 10.54 -9.23
C ARG A 85 -7.22 9.44 -8.15
N LEU A 86 -6.07 8.96 -7.73
CA LEU A 86 -6.00 7.89 -6.75
C LEU A 86 -6.41 8.36 -5.37
N SER A 87 -6.04 9.58 -4.98
CA SER A 87 -6.44 10.14 -3.70
C SER A 87 -7.95 10.28 -3.60
N ILE A 88 -8.60 10.76 -4.66
CA ILE A 88 -10.05 10.89 -4.69
C ILE A 88 -10.72 9.51 -4.59
N ALA A 89 -10.22 8.53 -5.33
CA ALA A 89 -10.77 7.18 -5.29
C ALA A 89 -10.66 6.56 -3.89
N ALA A 90 -9.53 6.76 -3.22
CA ALA A 90 -9.33 6.24 -1.87
C ALA A 90 -10.26 6.93 -0.86
N LEU A 91 -10.39 8.25 -0.95
CA LEU A 91 -11.29 8.99 -0.07
C LEU A 91 -12.75 8.58 -0.28
N ASP A 92 -13.15 8.36 -1.53
CA ASP A 92 -14.50 7.88 -1.84
C ASP A 92 -14.76 6.48 -1.27
N ALA A 93 -13.72 5.68 -1.10
CA ALA A 93 -13.81 4.37 -0.48
C ALA A 93 -13.78 4.42 1.04
N GLY A 94 -13.70 5.61 1.63
CA GLY A 94 -13.70 5.79 3.07
C GLY A 94 -12.34 5.61 3.72
N LEU A 95 -11.26 5.68 2.96
CA LEU A 95 -9.91 5.46 3.48
C LEU A 95 -9.21 6.78 3.81
N ASN A 96 -8.30 6.72 4.76
CA ASN A 96 -7.37 7.83 5.01
C ASN A 96 -6.24 7.77 3.98
N VAL A 97 -5.78 8.92 3.51
CA VAL A 97 -4.76 9.00 2.46
C VAL A 97 -3.54 9.74 2.94
N VAL A 98 -2.37 9.15 2.71
CA VAL A 98 -1.07 9.77 2.96
C VAL A 98 -0.35 9.87 1.61
N CYS A 99 0.10 11.08 1.29
CA CYS A 99 0.82 11.32 0.02
C CYS A 99 2.27 11.65 0.26
#